data_85611be99346c4d0c4ea45b467c7320f
#
_entry.id   85611be99346c4d0c4ea45b467c7320f
#
_cell.length_a   1.000
_cell.length_b   1.000
_cell.length_c   1.000
_cell.angle_alpha   90.00
_cell.angle_beta   90.00
_cell.angle_gamma   90.00
#
_symmetry.space_group_name_H-M   'P 1'
#
loop_
_entity.id
_entity.type
_entity.pdbx_description
1 polymer ?
#
loop_
_entity_poly.entity_id
_entity_poly.type
_entity_poly.pdbx_seq_one_letter_code
_entity_poly.pdbx_strand_id
1 'polypeptide(L)'
;RSSDIWASADAINVEPTGWWGRYFEDLYPDYLINPPEVPPAIQIGSVGNLIFKGSDSNYAFSVANPDQLATIGQTGALHDLENLPECLYGDKLLYVRSQTNTTFTYAQVISDAYTSSSNQAAYVQDKLSDQLTIIARMIKGGLGTKVYMVTLDGFDTHADQVGRQRELHQDLANSIKHFYEDLAAQGYDDKVLGMTISEFGRRPYENGSNGTDHGAASPTFLFGAGLNGNGFVGTHPEINASS
;
A
#
# COMPACT_ATOMS: atom_id res chain seq x y z
N ARG A 1 -9.85 16.30 -1.68
CA ARG A 1 -9.31 16.55 -3.04
C ARG A 1 -7.81 16.26 -3.16
N SER A 2 -6.96 16.65 -2.20
CA SER A 2 -5.51 16.38 -2.28
C SER A 2 -5.24 14.87 -2.35
N SER A 3 -5.85 14.09 -1.48
CA SER A 3 -5.76 12.61 -1.49
C SER A 3 -6.20 12.02 -2.83
N ASP A 4 -7.28 12.57 -3.42
CA ASP A 4 -7.79 12.09 -4.72
C ASP A 4 -6.81 12.39 -5.85
N ILE A 5 -6.19 13.58 -5.85
CA ILE A 5 -5.18 13.97 -6.84
C ILE A 5 -3.96 13.03 -6.76
N TRP A 6 -3.48 12.74 -5.57
CA TRP A 6 -2.37 11.81 -5.37
C TRP A 6 -2.71 10.39 -5.79
N ALA A 7 -3.92 9.93 -5.47
CA ALA A 7 -4.35 8.58 -5.81
C ALA A 7 -4.69 8.44 -7.30
N SER A 8 -5.27 9.47 -7.92
CA SER A 8 -5.66 9.44 -9.33
C SER A 8 -4.55 9.88 -10.28
N ALA A 9 -3.55 10.64 -9.81
CA ALA A 9 -2.55 11.35 -10.59
C ALA A 9 -3.17 12.35 -11.59
N ASP A 10 -4.38 12.88 -11.33
CA ASP A 10 -5.05 13.91 -12.12
C ASP A 10 -5.36 15.14 -11.25
N ALA A 11 -4.66 16.24 -11.53
CA ALA A 11 -4.81 17.49 -10.79
C ALA A 11 -6.02 18.34 -11.30
N ILE A 12 -6.56 18.04 -12.46
CA ILE A 12 -7.56 18.85 -13.17
C ILE A 12 -8.95 18.26 -12.99
N ASN A 13 -9.11 16.99 -13.32
CA ASN A 13 -10.39 16.30 -13.33
C ASN A 13 -10.66 15.59 -12.00
N VAL A 14 -11.93 15.27 -11.76
CA VAL A 14 -12.31 14.32 -10.70
C VAL A 14 -12.29 12.93 -11.31
N GLU A 15 -11.16 12.24 -11.11
CA GLU A 15 -10.97 10.90 -11.65
C GLU A 15 -11.39 9.86 -10.60
N PRO A 16 -12.35 8.97 -10.90
CA PRO A 16 -12.85 7.98 -9.96
C PRO A 16 -11.94 6.76 -9.80
N THR A 17 -10.84 6.67 -10.58
CA THR A 17 -9.89 5.58 -10.59
C THR A 17 -8.50 6.01 -10.11
N GLY A 18 -7.75 5.06 -9.53
CA GLY A 18 -6.39 5.28 -9.11
C GLY A 18 -5.37 4.95 -10.20
N TRP A 19 -4.19 5.56 -10.16
CA TRP A 19 -3.18 5.33 -11.20
C TRP A 19 -2.60 3.90 -11.17
N TRP A 20 -2.46 3.24 -10.00
CA TRP A 20 -2.16 1.82 -9.92
C TRP A 20 -3.34 0.96 -10.37
N GLY A 21 -4.56 1.38 -10.06
CA GLY A 21 -5.76 0.69 -10.52
C GLY A 21 -5.82 0.60 -12.04
N ARG A 22 -5.62 1.72 -12.74
CA ARG A 22 -5.56 1.77 -14.22
C ARG A 22 -4.42 0.92 -14.79
N TYR A 23 -3.24 0.99 -14.18
CA TYR A 23 -2.11 0.16 -14.61
C TYR A 23 -2.42 -1.34 -14.50
N PHE A 24 -3.03 -1.78 -13.40
CA PHE A 24 -3.42 -3.18 -13.24
C PHE A 24 -4.59 -3.58 -14.13
N GLU A 25 -5.50 -2.67 -14.43
CA GLU A 25 -6.60 -2.89 -15.37
C GLU A 25 -6.08 -3.20 -16.78
N ASP A 26 -5.08 -2.46 -17.24
CA ASP A 26 -4.40 -2.74 -18.52
C ASP A 26 -3.63 -4.08 -18.49
N LEU A 27 -3.04 -4.43 -17.36
CA LEU A 27 -2.25 -5.66 -17.21
C LEU A 27 -3.12 -6.91 -17.04
N TYR A 28 -4.32 -6.77 -16.45
CA TYR A 28 -5.25 -7.86 -16.14
C TYR A 28 -6.67 -7.50 -16.63
N PRO A 29 -6.91 -7.42 -17.94
CA PRO A 29 -8.20 -6.98 -18.49
C PRO A 29 -9.38 -7.86 -18.09
N ASP A 30 -9.13 -9.15 -17.83
CA ASP A 30 -10.15 -10.12 -17.43
C ASP A 30 -10.12 -10.41 -15.91
N TYR A 31 -9.67 -9.48 -15.10
CA TYR A 31 -9.42 -9.67 -13.66
C TYR A 31 -10.60 -10.28 -12.89
N LEU A 32 -11.84 -9.94 -13.25
CA LEU A 32 -13.03 -10.47 -12.58
C LEU A 32 -13.24 -11.97 -12.83
N ILE A 33 -12.85 -12.46 -14.00
CA ILE A 33 -13.09 -13.86 -14.41
C ILE A 33 -11.82 -14.69 -14.25
N ASN A 34 -10.68 -14.10 -14.61
CA ASN A 34 -9.36 -14.74 -14.59
C ASN A 34 -8.36 -13.89 -13.77
N PRO A 35 -8.55 -13.77 -12.44
CA PRO A 35 -7.58 -13.07 -11.60
C PRO A 35 -6.24 -13.81 -11.63
N PRO A 36 -5.10 -13.10 -11.49
CA PRO A 36 -3.80 -13.75 -11.36
C PRO A 36 -3.75 -14.62 -10.09
N GLU A 37 -2.85 -15.59 -10.04
CA GLU A 37 -2.70 -16.54 -8.93
C GLU A 37 -2.40 -15.87 -7.57
N VAL A 38 -1.77 -14.70 -7.61
CA VAL A 38 -1.47 -13.88 -6.43
C VAL A 38 -2.03 -12.48 -6.60
N PRO A 39 -2.43 -11.79 -5.52
CA PRO A 39 -2.96 -10.45 -5.63
C PRO A 39 -1.94 -9.49 -6.29
N PRO A 40 -2.35 -8.64 -7.25
CA PRO A 40 -1.48 -7.65 -7.88
C PRO A 40 -0.86 -6.69 -6.88
N ALA A 41 -1.65 -6.28 -5.89
CA ALA A 41 -1.22 -5.45 -4.77
C ALA A 41 -1.80 -5.95 -3.45
N ILE A 42 -1.10 -5.66 -2.36
CA ILE A 42 -1.58 -5.88 -0.99
C ILE A 42 -1.49 -4.56 -0.22
N GLN A 43 -2.56 -4.23 0.48
CA GLN A 43 -2.61 -3.15 1.43
C GLN A 43 -2.79 -3.72 2.85
N ILE A 44 -1.95 -3.30 3.79
CA ILE A 44 -2.14 -3.66 5.19
C ILE A 44 -3.13 -2.69 5.83
N GLY A 45 -4.22 -3.22 6.35
CA GLY A 45 -5.32 -2.46 6.93
C GLY A 45 -6.68 -2.94 6.42
N SER A 46 -7.75 -2.32 6.89
CA SER A 46 -9.13 -2.76 6.64
C SER A 46 -9.86 -1.96 5.53
N VAL A 47 -9.26 -0.90 5.02
CA VAL A 47 -9.92 0.01 4.05
C VAL A 47 -9.11 0.10 2.77
N GLY A 48 -9.75 -0.16 1.65
CA GLY A 48 -9.12 -0.03 0.33
C GLY A 48 -8.78 1.42 0.00
N ASN A 49 -7.61 1.65 -0.62
CA ASN A 49 -7.18 2.96 -1.09
C ASN A 49 -7.60 3.17 -2.55
N LEU A 50 -8.04 4.39 -2.87
CA LEU A 50 -8.42 4.78 -4.24
C LEU A 50 -7.30 4.51 -5.26
N ILE A 51 -6.04 4.58 -4.86
CA ILE A 51 -4.87 4.37 -5.72
C ILE A 51 -4.90 3.04 -6.49
N PHE A 52 -5.55 2.01 -5.91
CA PHE A 52 -5.66 0.67 -6.51
C PHE A 52 -6.99 0.42 -7.21
N LYS A 53 -7.89 1.42 -7.24
CA LYS A 53 -9.21 1.26 -7.85
C LYS A 53 -9.11 1.47 -9.37
N GLY A 54 -9.47 0.45 -10.15
CA GLY A 54 -9.78 0.55 -11.58
C GLY A 54 -11.25 0.91 -11.82
N SER A 55 -11.71 0.80 -13.05
CA SER A 55 -13.08 1.10 -13.44
C SER A 55 -14.09 0.18 -12.76
N ASP A 56 -13.84 -1.13 -12.80
CA ASP A 56 -14.77 -2.17 -12.36
C ASP A 56 -14.29 -2.92 -11.10
N SER A 57 -13.00 -2.83 -10.74
CA SER A 57 -12.40 -3.63 -9.67
C SER A 57 -11.44 -2.83 -8.81
N ASN A 58 -11.20 -3.33 -7.59
CA ASN A 58 -10.07 -2.92 -6.78
C ASN A 58 -8.99 -4.02 -6.89
N TYR A 59 -7.79 -3.65 -7.29
CA TYR A 59 -6.67 -4.55 -7.54
C TYR A 59 -5.79 -4.82 -6.32
N ALA A 60 -6.08 -4.18 -5.19
CA ALA A 60 -5.40 -4.47 -3.93
C ALA A 60 -6.25 -5.36 -3.02
N PHE A 61 -5.63 -6.40 -2.49
CA PHE A 61 -6.20 -7.20 -1.43
C PHE A 61 -5.84 -6.59 -0.07
N SER A 62 -6.86 -6.30 0.75
CA SER A 62 -6.66 -5.70 2.08
C SER A 62 -6.46 -6.80 3.12
N VAL A 63 -5.35 -6.72 3.85
CA VAL A 63 -4.98 -7.67 4.91
C VAL A 63 -4.97 -6.93 6.24
N ALA A 64 -5.96 -7.19 7.08
CA ALA A 64 -6.02 -6.64 8.44
C ALA A 64 -5.30 -7.56 9.45
N ASN A 65 -5.49 -8.87 9.32
CA ASN A 65 -4.87 -9.87 10.17
C ASN A 65 -4.55 -11.12 9.33
N PRO A 66 -3.29 -11.40 9.03
CA PRO A 66 -2.90 -12.54 8.21
C PRO A 66 -3.18 -13.91 8.87
N ASP A 67 -3.23 -13.98 10.19
CA ASP A 67 -3.52 -15.24 10.90
C ASP A 67 -4.97 -15.74 10.68
N GLN A 68 -5.89 -14.84 10.33
CA GLN A 68 -7.28 -15.19 10.02
C GLN A 68 -7.45 -15.69 8.58
N LEU A 69 -6.51 -15.42 7.69
CA LEU A 69 -6.62 -15.76 6.27
C LEU A 69 -6.63 -17.28 6.04
N ALA A 70 -5.89 -18.05 6.84
CA ALA A 70 -5.89 -19.51 6.77
C ALA A 70 -7.31 -20.08 6.92
N THR A 71 -8.07 -19.58 7.89
CA THR A 71 -9.45 -20.04 8.10
C THR A 71 -10.34 -19.68 6.91
N ILE A 72 -10.20 -18.47 6.37
CA ILE A 72 -10.98 -18.01 5.21
C ILE A 72 -10.68 -18.87 3.99
N GLY A 73 -9.40 -19.11 3.69
CA GLY A 73 -8.98 -19.94 2.55
C GLY A 73 -9.43 -21.41 2.66
N GLN A 74 -9.34 -21.99 3.86
CA GLN A 74 -9.69 -23.40 4.09
C GLN A 74 -11.19 -23.68 4.16
N THR A 75 -12.00 -22.71 4.60
CA THR A 75 -13.45 -22.88 4.76
C THR A 75 -14.25 -22.39 3.56
N GLY A 76 -13.62 -21.65 2.64
CA GLY A 76 -14.25 -21.13 1.44
C GLY A 76 -14.55 -22.21 0.41
N ALA A 77 -15.74 -22.17 -0.16
CA ALA A 77 -16.11 -22.99 -1.30
C ALA A 77 -16.22 -22.09 -2.55
N LEU A 78 -15.55 -22.48 -3.64
CA LEU A 78 -15.62 -21.74 -4.89
C LEU A 78 -17.02 -21.83 -5.50
N HIS A 79 -17.51 -20.71 -5.96
CA HIS A 79 -18.79 -20.58 -6.64
C HIS A 79 -18.64 -20.80 -8.15
N ASP A 80 -19.65 -21.42 -8.76
CA ASP A 80 -19.77 -21.52 -10.22
C ASP A 80 -19.98 -20.14 -10.84
N LEU A 81 -19.19 -19.82 -11.88
CA LEU A 81 -19.24 -18.56 -12.63
C LEU A 81 -19.87 -18.73 -14.04
N GLU A 82 -20.14 -19.96 -14.48
CA GLU A 82 -20.54 -20.22 -15.86
C GLU A 82 -22.07 -20.25 -16.06
N ASN A 83 -22.83 -20.76 -15.10
CA ASN A 83 -24.26 -20.95 -15.22
C ASN A 83 -25.06 -19.82 -14.56
N LEU A 84 -24.93 -18.62 -15.08
CA LEU A 84 -25.58 -17.42 -14.54
C LEU A 84 -26.70 -16.93 -15.47
N PRO A 85 -27.78 -16.32 -14.94
CA PRO A 85 -28.82 -15.72 -15.78
C PRO A 85 -28.29 -14.60 -16.68
N GLU A 86 -28.70 -14.57 -17.94
CA GLU A 86 -28.36 -13.50 -18.88
C GLU A 86 -29.19 -12.24 -18.61
N CYS A 87 -28.93 -11.53 -17.50
CA CYS A 87 -29.61 -10.30 -17.11
C CYS A 87 -28.79 -9.56 -16.03
N LEU A 88 -29.16 -8.32 -15.71
CA LEU A 88 -28.50 -7.50 -14.69
C LEU A 88 -28.29 -8.23 -13.33
N TYR A 89 -29.21 -9.12 -12.95
CA TYR A 89 -29.03 -9.93 -11.75
C TYR A 89 -27.86 -10.90 -11.89
N GLY A 90 -27.75 -11.55 -13.07
CA GLY A 90 -26.63 -12.45 -13.36
C GLY A 90 -25.29 -11.73 -13.40
N ASP A 91 -25.22 -10.53 -13.99
CA ASP A 91 -24.01 -9.70 -14.00
C ASP A 91 -23.55 -9.37 -12.57
N LYS A 92 -24.48 -8.96 -11.71
CA LYS A 92 -24.19 -8.69 -10.30
C LYS A 92 -23.79 -9.94 -9.53
N LEU A 93 -24.42 -11.08 -9.84
CA LEU A 93 -24.10 -12.36 -9.20
C LEU A 93 -22.71 -12.84 -9.63
N LEU A 94 -22.36 -12.68 -10.91
CA LEU A 94 -21.01 -12.93 -11.42
C LEU A 94 -19.98 -12.12 -10.64
N TYR A 95 -20.18 -10.81 -10.52
CA TYR A 95 -19.30 -9.94 -9.78
C TYR A 95 -19.08 -10.41 -8.34
N VAL A 96 -20.17 -10.66 -7.58
CA VAL A 96 -20.07 -11.07 -6.17
C VAL A 96 -19.38 -12.44 -6.04
N ARG A 97 -19.72 -13.40 -6.88
CA ARG A 97 -19.10 -14.73 -6.86
C ARG A 97 -17.63 -14.69 -7.23
N SER A 98 -17.26 -13.91 -8.25
CA SER A 98 -15.86 -13.72 -8.66
C SER A 98 -15.05 -13.10 -7.52
N GLN A 99 -15.53 -12.05 -6.90
CA GLN A 99 -14.86 -11.42 -5.75
C GLN A 99 -14.73 -12.40 -4.56
N THR A 100 -15.74 -13.23 -4.32
CA THR A 100 -15.70 -14.23 -3.26
C THR A 100 -14.67 -15.32 -3.56
N ASN A 101 -14.65 -15.85 -4.79
CA ASN A 101 -13.67 -16.85 -5.22
C ASN A 101 -12.24 -16.30 -5.11
N THR A 102 -12.01 -15.09 -5.60
CA THR A 102 -10.72 -14.39 -5.52
C THR A 102 -10.30 -14.21 -4.06
N THR A 103 -11.25 -13.87 -3.17
CA THR A 103 -10.96 -13.70 -1.74
C THR A 103 -10.48 -15.03 -1.13
N PHE A 104 -11.12 -16.15 -1.41
CA PHE A 104 -10.69 -17.45 -0.90
C PHE A 104 -9.33 -17.88 -1.44
N THR A 105 -9.10 -17.69 -2.74
CA THR A 105 -7.81 -18.02 -3.37
C THR A 105 -6.69 -17.18 -2.79
N TYR A 106 -6.87 -15.86 -2.72
CA TYR A 106 -5.85 -14.95 -2.20
C TYR A 106 -5.61 -15.14 -0.69
N ALA A 107 -6.65 -15.39 0.08
CA ALA A 107 -6.50 -15.69 1.51
C ALA A 107 -5.58 -16.90 1.72
N GLN A 108 -5.74 -17.95 0.93
CA GLN A 108 -4.91 -19.17 1.03
C GLN A 108 -3.45 -18.87 0.65
N VAL A 109 -3.19 -18.30 -0.54
CA VAL A 109 -1.80 -18.08 -1.00
C VAL A 109 -1.05 -17.08 -0.11
N ILE A 110 -1.74 -16.05 0.42
CA ILE A 110 -1.15 -15.10 1.37
C ILE A 110 -0.81 -15.80 2.69
N SER A 111 -1.73 -16.61 3.22
CA SER A 111 -1.51 -17.36 4.45
C SER A 111 -0.34 -18.32 4.33
N ASP A 112 -0.24 -19.05 3.22
CA ASP A 112 0.84 -19.99 2.95
C ASP A 112 2.19 -19.27 2.89
N ALA A 113 2.28 -18.17 2.17
CA ALA A 113 3.50 -17.37 2.11
C ALA A 113 3.85 -16.77 3.48
N TYR A 114 2.87 -16.22 4.19
CA TYR A 114 3.09 -15.63 5.52
C TYR A 114 3.58 -16.66 6.55
N THR A 115 3.02 -17.87 6.56
CA THR A 115 3.37 -18.91 7.52
C THR A 115 4.67 -19.65 7.17
N SER A 116 5.08 -19.65 5.90
CA SER A 116 6.32 -20.30 5.44
C SER A 116 7.60 -19.55 5.85
N SER A 117 7.49 -18.33 6.36
CA SER A 117 8.64 -17.52 6.76
C SER A 117 8.47 -16.91 8.15
N SER A 118 9.55 -16.37 8.71
CA SER A 118 9.57 -15.67 10.00
C SER A 118 10.43 -14.42 9.94
N ASN A 119 10.16 -13.47 10.83
CA ASN A 119 10.99 -12.28 11.00
C ASN A 119 12.25 -12.61 11.80
N GLN A 120 13.38 -12.05 11.40
CA GLN A 120 14.69 -12.25 12.03
C GLN A 120 15.23 -10.96 12.66
N ALA A 121 14.77 -9.78 12.22
CA ALA A 121 15.12 -8.52 12.84
C ALA A 121 14.28 -8.26 14.10
N ALA A 122 14.86 -7.51 15.04
CA ALA A 122 14.14 -7.02 16.22
C ALA A 122 13.46 -5.69 15.91
N TYR A 123 12.24 -5.74 15.42
CA TYR A 123 11.46 -4.54 15.12
C TYR A 123 11.10 -3.76 16.39
N VAL A 124 11.02 -2.43 16.24
CA VAL A 124 10.45 -1.57 17.29
C VAL A 124 8.94 -1.80 17.41
N GLN A 125 8.40 -1.45 18.57
CA GLN A 125 6.96 -1.63 18.86
C GLN A 125 6.18 -0.38 18.39
N ASP A 126 5.83 -0.32 17.12
CA ASP A 126 5.00 0.73 16.53
C ASP A 126 4.12 0.18 15.40
N LYS A 127 3.09 0.95 15.01
CA LYS A 127 2.12 0.53 14.00
C LYS A 127 2.73 0.30 12.61
N LEU A 128 3.76 1.02 12.23
CA LEU A 128 4.41 0.84 10.93
C LEU A 128 5.24 -0.44 10.92
N SER A 129 6.00 -0.70 12.00
CA SER A 129 6.73 -1.94 12.19
C SER A 129 5.81 -3.16 12.15
N ASP A 130 4.65 -3.10 12.81
CA ASP A 130 3.67 -4.19 12.77
C ASP A 130 3.22 -4.50 11.33
N GLN A 131 2.98 -3.48 10.52
CA GLN A 131 2.62 -3.66 9.11
C GLN A 131 3.79 -4.21 8.28
N LEU A 132 4.99 -3.68 8.47
CA LEU A 132 6.18 -4.09 7.72
C LEU A 132 6.64 -5.52 8.07
N THR A 133 6.44 -5.98 9.31
CA THR A 133 6.71 -7.37 9.68
C THR A 133 5.84 -8.35 8.89
N ILE A 134 4.60 -8.01 8.64
CA ILE A 134 3.67 -8.82 7.84
C ILE A 134 4.17 -8.89 6.39
N ILE A 135 4.52 -7.73 5.80
CA ILE A 135 5.01 -7.66 4.41
C ILE A 135 6.33 -8.40 4.25
N ALA A 136 7.27 -8.23 5.19
CA ALA A 136 8.56 -8.94 5.14
C ALA A 136 8.38 -10.45 5.09
N ARG A 137 7.45 -11.00 5.88
CA ARG A 137 7.13 -12.44 5.85
C ARG A 137 6.53 -12.86 4.52
N MET A 138 5.59 -12.09 3.95
CA MET A 138 4.99 -12.39 2.64
C MET A 138 6.03 -12.41 1.53
N ILE A 139 6.94 -11.42 1.51
CA ILE A 139 8.03 -11.34 0.51
C ILE A 139 8.98 -12.53 0.66
N LYS A 140 9.47 -12.78 1.87
CA LYS A 140 10.41 -13.89 2.15
C LYS A 140 9.77 -15.26 1.95
N GLY A 141 8.47 -15.37 2.14
CA GLY A 141 7.67 -16.57 1.84
C GLY A 141 7.35 -16.77 0.36
N GLY A 142 7.83 -15.87 -0.52
CA GLY A 142 7.74 -16.04 -1.96
C GLY A 142 6.37 -15.75 -2.57
N LEU A 143 5.54 -14.92 -1.93
CA LEU A 143 4.18 -14.61 -2.41
C LEU A 143 4.14 -14.10 -3.86
N GLY A 144 5.13 -13.33 -4.29
CA GLY A 144 5.21 -12.84 -5.67
C GLY A 144 4.39 -11.58 -5.98
N THR A 145 3.59 -11.09 -5.07
CA THR A 145 2.90 -9.78 -5.17
C THR A 145 3.92 -8.66 -5.41
N LYS A 146 3.59 -7.74 -6.33
CA LYS A 146 4.51 -6.71 -6.79
C LYS A 146 4.44 -5.41 -6.03
N VAL A 147 3.27 -5.06 -5.48
CA VAL A 147 3.03 -3.79 -4.80
C VAL A 147 2.47 -4.03 -3.41
N TYR A 148 3.10 -3.42 -2.42
CA TYR A 148 2.62 -3.42 -1.03
C TYR A 148 2.43 -1.99 -0.56
N MET A 149 1.38 -1.74 0.20
CA MET A 149 1.08 -0.44 0.78
C MET A 149 0.87 -0.55 2.28
N VAL A 150 1.52 0.32 3.02
CA VAL A 150 1.35 0.53 4.47
C VAL A 150 1.09 2.00 4.75
N THR A 151 0.52 2.31 5.90
CA THR A 151 0.17 3.68 6.27
C THR A 151 0.75 4.04 7.63
N LEU A 152 1.41 5.20 7.68
CA LEU A 152 1.85 5.85 8.91
C LEU A 152 1.11 7.17 9.05
N ASP A 153 0.15 7.22 9.97
CA ASP A 153 -0.67 8.39 10.25
C ASP A 153 0.03 9.39 11.17
N GLY A 154 -0.54 10.59 11.27
CA GLY A 154 -0.18 11.57 12.29
C GLY A 154 0.67 12.74 11.78
N PHE A 155 0.98 12.82 10.48
CA PHE A 155 1.74 13.92 9.89
C PHE A 155 0.93 15.20 9.70
N ASP A 156 -0.36 15.20 9.97
CA ASP A 156 -1.21 16.41 9.89
C ASP A 156 -1.08 17.29 11.13
N THR A 157 0.12 17.85 11.31
CA THR A 157 0.57 18.55 12.50
C THR A 157 0.37 20.06 12.40
N HIS A 158 -0.87 20.51 12.63
CA HIS A 158 -1.21 21.94 12.66
C HIS A 158 -0.89 22.63 13.99
N ALA A 159 -0.52 21.88 15.03
CA ALA A 159 -0.10 22.39 16.34
C ALA A 159 1.03 21.53 16.90
N ASP A 160 1.91 22.13 17.73
CA ASP A 160 3.01 21.47 18.44
C ASP A 160 3.85 20.52 17.56
N GLN A 161 4.10 20.92 16.32
CA GLN A 161 4.61 20.08 15.25
C GLN A 161 6.00 19.50 15.53
N VAL A 162 6.91 20.27 16.12
CA VAL A 162 8.35 19.92 16.21
C VAL A 162 8.58 18.59 16.95
N GLY A 163 7.92 18.41 18.10
CA GLY A 163 8.02 17.16 18.86
C GLY A 163 7.41 15.99 18.12
N ARG A 164 6.19 16.17 17.63
CA ARG A 164 5.42 15.10 16.97
C ARG A 164 6.06 14.66 15.66
N GLN A 165 6.53 15.56 14.83
CA GLN A 165 7.23 15.18 13.58
C GLN A 165 8.54 14.46 13.84
N ARG A 166 9.28 14.84 14.87
CA ARG A 166 10.51 14.13 15.24
C ARG A 166 10.21 12.67 15.57
N GLU A 167 9.19 12.41 16.38
CA GLU A 167 8.76 11.04 16.72
C GLU A 167 8.37 10.26 15.46
N LEU A 168 7.50 10.82 14.61
CA LEU A 168 7.04 10.17 13.38
C LEU A 168 8.18 9.84 12.41
N HIS A 169 9.14 10.76 12.25
CA HIS A 169 10.32 10.49 11.42
C HIS A 169 11.25 9.44 12.05
N GLN A 170 11.34 9.38 13.37
CA GLN A 170 12.09 8.35 14.06
C GLN A 170 11.42 6.98 13.90
N ASP A 171 10.12 6.90 14.05
CA ASP A 171 9.34 5.67 13.82
C ASP A 171 9.50 5.19 12.38
N LEU A 172 9.35 6.11 11.40
CA LEU A 172 9.55 5.82 9.99
C LEU A 172 10.95 5.27 9.72
N ALA A 173 12.00 5.96 10.20
CA ALA A 173 13.38 5.56 9.95
C ALA A 173 13.74 4.21 10.60
N ASN A 174 13.31 4.00 11.85
CA ASN A 174 13.57 2.75 12.56
C ASN A 174 12.83 1.57 11.92
N SER A 175 11.56 1.75 11.58
CA SER A 175 10.74 0.69 10.98
C SER A 175 11.29 0.29 9.61
N ILE A 176 11.67 1.25 8.75
CA ILE A 176 12.31 0.97 7.46
C ILE A 176 13.65 0.28 7.64
N LYS A 177 14.50 0.74 8.58
CA LYS A 177 15.78 0.10 8.87
C LYS A 177 15.60 -1.37 9.21
N HIS A 178 14.75 -1.69 10.18
CA HIS A 178 14.54 -3.06 10.61
C HIS A 178 13.90 -3.93 9.52
N PHE A 179 13.03 -3.34 8.70
CA PHE A 179 12.46 -4.03 7.54
C PHE A 179 13.53 -4.48 6.54
N TYR A 180 14.47 -3.59 6.18
CA TYR A 180 15.55 -3.95 5.26
C TYR A 180 16.59 -4.87 5.91
N GLU A 181 16.86 -4.75 7.20
CA GLU A 181 17.69 -5.72 7.95
C GLU A 181 17.07 -7.12 7.92
N ASP A 182 15.76 -7.21 8.09
CA ASP A 182 15.03 -8.47 8.01
C ASP A 182 15.01 -9.09 6.62
N LEU A 183 14.86 -8.27 5.59
CA LEU A 183 14.97 -8.71 4.20
C LEU A 183 16.40 -9.18 3.85
N ALA A 184 17.42 -8.43 4.27
CA ALA A 184 18.83 -8.73 4.03
C ALA A 184 19.27 -10.06 4.65
N ALA A 185 18.70 -10.43 5.80
CA ALA A 185 18.99 -11.71 6.46
C ALA A 185 18.71 -12.94 5.55
N GLN A 186 17.91 -12.78 4.50
CA GLN A 186 17.58 -13.82 3.52
C GLN A 186 17.84 -13.42 2.06
N GLY A 187 18.54 -12.31 1.81
CA GLY A 187 18.93 -11.84 0.49
C GLY A 187 17.78 -11.29 -0.35
N TYR A 188 16.86 -10.56 0.27
CA TYR A 188 15.73 -9.91 -0.40
C TYR A 188 15.81 -8.37 -0.43
N ASP A 189 16.78 -7.76 0.23
CA ASP A 189 16.91 -6.30 0.38
C ASP A 189 17.19 -5.58 -0.95
N ASP A 190 17.87 -6.21 -1.88
CA ASP A 190 18.13 -5.70 -3.24
C ASP A 190 16.95 -5.87 -4.20
N LYS A 191 15.92 -6.61 -3.81
CA LYS A 191 14.72 -6.91 -4.61
C LYS A 191 13.53 -6.02 -4.28
N VAL A 192 13.65 -5.18 -3.26
CA VAL A 192 12.57 -4.34 -2.76
C VAL A 192 12.98 -2.88 -2.87
N LEU A 193 12.15 -2.10 -3.55
CA LEU A 193 12.21 -0.64 -3.60
C LEU A 193 11.07 -0.09 -2.75
N GLY A 194 11.38 0.74 -1.78
CA GLY A 194 10.39 1.47 -1.00
C GLY A 194 10.30 2.93 -1.44
N MET A 195 9.10 3.50 -1.32
CA MET A 195 8.82 4.90 -1.62
C MET A 195 7.79 5.43 -0.65
N THR A 196 8.02 6.63 -0.11
CA THR A 196 6.98 7.35 0.63
C THR A 196 6.13 8.19 -0.32
N ILE A 197 4.83 8.26 -0.04
CA ILE A 197 3.90 9.20 -0.67
C ILE A 197 3.14 9.95 0.42
N SER A 198 2.73 11.19 0.13
CA SER A 198 1.95 12.03 1.07
C SER A 198 0.90 12.81 0.29
N GLU A 199 -0.29 12.98 0.90
CA GLU A 199 -1.42 13.67 0.26
C GLU A 199 -1.24 15.20 0.22
N PHE A 200 -0.35 15.75 1.04
CA PHE A 200 -0.10 17.19 1.11
C PHE A 200 1.35 17.49 1.47
N GLY A 201 1.79 18.67 1.06
CA GLY A 201 3.02 19.27 1.55
C GLY A 201 2.76 20.22 2.70
N ARG A 202 3.82 20.89 3.16
CA ARG A 202 3.75 21.88 4.24
C ARG A 202 4.24 23.24 3.77
N ARG A 203 3.61 24.31 4.29
CA ARG A 203 4.14 25.66 4.16
C ARG A 203 5.43 25.80 4.98
N PRO A 204 6.38 26.64 4.52
CA PRO A 204 7.63 26.84 5.25
C PRO A 204 7.49 27.72 6.50
N TYR A 205 6.30 28.27 6.77
CA TYR A 205 6.07 29.15 7.91
C TYR A 205 5.34 28.44 9.03
N GLU A 206 5.73 28.74 10.26
CA GLU A 206 4.99 28.40 11.45
C GLU A 206 3.67 29.18 11.49
N ASN A 207 2.59 28.49 11.83
CA ASN A 207 1.29 29.10 12.10
C ASN A 207 1.16 29.52 13.57
N GLY A 208 0.02 30.11 13.95
CA GLY A 208 -0.20 30.60 15.31
C GLY A 208 -0.33 29.53 16.41
N SER A 209 -0.19 28.24 16.06
CA SER A 209 -0.32 27.10 16.99
C SER A 209 0.96 26.25 17.08
N ASN A 210 2.13 26.80 16.73
CA ASN A 210 3.42 26.09 16.67
C ASN A 210 3.41 24.87 15.73
N GLY A 211 2.67 24.95 14.65
CA GLY A 211 2.61 23.98 13.58
C GLY A 211 2.76 24.63 12.22
N THR A 212 2.43 23.94 11.16
CA THR A 212 2.40 24.51 9.81
C THR A 212 1.10 24.12 9.11
N ASP A 213 0.65 24.97 8.18
CA ASP A 213 -0.47 24.66 7.31
C ASP A 213 -0.03 23.83 6.11
N HIS A 214 -1.00 23.26 5.38
CA HIS A 214 -0.72 22.53 4.16
C HIS A 214 -0.09 23.41 3.10
N GLY A 215 0.88 22.86 2.38
CA GLY A 215 1.59 23.49 1.28
C GLY A 215 1.63 22.62 0.04
N ALA A 216 2.23 23.15 -1.02
CA ALA A 216 2.24 22.51 -2.33
C ALA A 216 3.32 21.44 -2.52
N ALA A 217 4.35 21.40 -1.68
CA ALA A 217 5.50 20.51 -1.86
C ALA A 217 5.80 19.70 -0.61
N SER A 218 6.21 18.45 -0.81
CA SER A 218 6.74 17.56 0.21
C SER A 218 7.88 16.71 -0.35
N PRO A 219 8.85 16.28 0.48
CA PRO A 219 9.84 15.32 0.05
C PRO A 219 9.22 13.93 -0.14
N THR A 220 9.68 13.23 -1.18
CA THR A 220 9.47 11.80 -1.35
C THR A 220 10.78 11.08 -1.07
N PHE A 221 10.75 10.09 -0.20
CA PHE A 221 11.93 9.26 0.09
C PHE A 221 11.87 7.98 -0.73
N LEU A 222 13.00 7.66 -1.35
CA LEU A 222 13.22 6.37 -2.00
C LEU A 222 14.27 5.60 -1.19
N PHE A 223 14.06 4.32 -0.97
CA PHE A 223 14.98 3.47 -0.20
C PHE A 223 14.97 2.04 -0.73
N GLY A 224 16.13 1.38 -0.63
CA GLY A 224 16.36 0.02 -1.09
C GLY A 224 17.82 -0.20 -1.47
N ALA A 225 18.35 -1.40 -1.22
CA ALA A 225 19.74 -1.73 -1.52
C ALA A 225 20.08 -1.71 -3.02
N GLY A 226 19.06 -1.88 -3.88
CA GLY A 226 19.20 -1.81 -5.34
C GLY A 226 19.27 -0.39 -5.93
N LEU A 227 19.17 0.67 -5.11
CA LEU A 227 19.28 2.05 -5.59
C LEU A 227 20.71 2.41 -5.97
N ASN A 228 20.87 2.95 -7.19
CA ASN A 228 22.15 3.47 -7.67
C ASN A 228 22.29 4.95 -7.29
N GLY A 229 22.92 5.23 -6.17
CA GLY A 229 23.18 6.58 -5.69
C GLY A 229 22.51 6.91 -4.35
N ASN A 230 22.95 8.01 -3.78
CA ASN A 230 22.41 8.57 -2.55
C ASN A 230 22.34 10.09 -2.66
N GLY A 231 21.50 10.73 -1.83
CA GLY A 231 21.33 12.17 -1.77
C GLY A 231 20.07 12.66 -2.49
N PHE A 232 20.08 13.93 -2.87
CA PHE A 232 18.92 14.59 -3.44
C PHE A 232 18.83 14.37 -4.94
N VAL A 233 17.61 14.09 -5.43
CA VAL A 233 17.27 14.04 -6.85
C VAL A 233 16.34 15.20 -7.17
N GLY A 234 16.66 15.97 -8.20
CA GLY A 234 15.89 17.15 -8.61
C GLY A 234 16.47 18.44 -8.06
N THR A 235 15.73 19.53 -8.26
CA THR A 235 16.09 20.88 -7.78
C THR A 235 15.23 21.22 -6.58
N HIS A 236 15.87 21.66 -5.50
CA HIS A 236 15.16 22.12 -4.30
C HIS A 236 14.28 23.33 -4.66
N PRO A 237 13.00 23.35 -4.28
CA PRO A 237 12.14 24.51 -4.53
C PRO A 237 12.67 25.74 -3.78
N GLU A 238 12.49 26.91 -4.36
CA GLU A 238 12.79 28.17 -3.68
C GLU A 238 11.84 28.36 -2.49
N ILE A 239 12.39 28.50 -1.31
CA ILE A 239 11.63 28.81 -0.09
C ILE A 239 11.74 30.31 0.13
N ASN A 240 10.71 31.04 -0.25
CA ASN A 240 10.63 32.48 -0.04
C ASN A 240 9.32 32.88 0.63
N ALA A 241 9.25 34.12 1.13
CA ALA A 241 8.12 34.59 1.93
C ALA A 241 6.77 34.65 1.19
N SER A 242 6.74 34.37 -0.09
CA SER A 242 5.53 34.36 -0.93
C SER A 242 5.13 32.98 -1.45
N SER A 243 5.89 31.94 -1.12
CA SER A 243 5.62 30.55 -1.56
C SER A 243 4.68 29.77 -0.63
#